data_d566cda9a729cd57b20a620728fea76a
#
_entry.id   d566cda9a729cd57b20a620728fea76a
#
_cell.length_a   1.000
_cell.length_b   1.000
_cell.length_c   1.000
_cell.angle_alpha   90.00
_cell.angle_beta   90.00
_cell.angle_gamma   90.00
#
_symmetry.space_group_name_H-M   'P 1'
#
loop_
_entity.id
_entity.type
_entity.pdbx_description
1 polymer ?
#
loop_
_entity_poly.entity_id
_entity_poly.type
_entity_poly.pdbx_seq_one_letter_code
_entity_poly.pdbx_strand_id
1 'polypeptide(L)'
;MDLLSSLSEGAPSHVVPPPPFAPSSMRRPTALAPLTVDEREGIVLAATSVFRKLKNLYANVEPIFDDYGFKPPSAGVIARDLSEKIEKAITQHCSSFSKGVGHCDLNRFGQDWEVKICKGSGLTINQSKVITGENYIVVNYKPDSTVKSVWVLWRAQDGFFSPRMRNSNARSVTREAARHNIEVLYQAPKTPRR
;
A
#
# COMPACT_ATOMS: atom_id res chain seq x y z
N MET A 1 -31.31 72.27 -4.10
CA MET A 1 -32.17 71.14 -4.54
C MET A 1 -31.62 69.89 -3.95
N ASP A 2 -32.21 69.52 -2.81
CA ASP A 2 -31.80 68.37 -2.02
C ASP A 2 -32.36 67.08 -2.61
N LEU A 3 -31.54 66.11 -2.68
CA LEU A 3 -31.96 64.69 -2.84
C LEU A 3 -31.22 63.84 -1.82
N LEU A 4 -31.79 63.71 -0.63
CA LEU A 4 -31.43 62.70 0.36
C LEU A 4 -32.03 61.35 -0.06
N SER A 5 -31.22 60.45 -0.45
CA SER A 5 -31.58 59.07 -0.67
C SER A 5 -31.43 58.25 0.62
N SER A 6 -32.50 57.60 0.93
CA SER A 6 -32.73 56.72 2.07
C SER A 6 -31.73 55.55 2.11
N LEU A 7 -30.99 55.42 3.23
CA LEU A 7 -30.23 54.26 3.61
C LEU A 7 -31.19 53.21 4.19
N SER A 8 -31.35 52.12 3.49
CA SER A 8 -32.04 50.93 3.98
C SER A 8 -31.10 50.18 4.94
N GLU A 9 -31.45 50.18 6.22
CA GLU A 9 -30.78 49.36 7.24
C GLU A 9 -31.08 47.88 6.98
N GLY A 10 -30.04 47.15 6.55
CA GLY A 10 -30.08 45.73 6.45
C GLY A 10 -30.05 45.08 7.83
N ALA A 11 -31.04 44.28 8.16
CA ALA A 11 -31.13 43.52 9.39
C ALA A 11 -29.95 42.55 9.52
N PRO A 12 -29.39 42.31 10.71
CA PRO A 12 -28.32 41.38 10.91
C PRO A 12 -28.79 39.94 10.63
N SER A 13 -28.16 39.27 9.67
CA SER A 13 -28.39 37.87 9.41
C SER A 13 -27.91 37.05 10.62
N HIS A 14 -28.84 36.38 11.28
CA HIS A 14 -28.55 35.38 12.29
C HIS A 14 -27.78 34.22 11.65
N VAL A 15 -26.45 34.19 11.85
CA VAL A 15 -25.61 33.02 11.53
C VAL A 15 -25.93 31.96 12.57
N VAL A 16 -26.69 30.95 12.18
CA VAL A 16 -26.93 29.76 12.99
C VAL A 16 -25.58 28.99 13.07
N PRO A 17 -25.02 28.78 14.27
CA PRO A 17 -23.78 27.97 14.37
C PRO A 17 -24.06 26.54 13.88
N PRO A 18 -23.10 25.92 13.19
CA PRO A 18 -23.26 24.53 12.76
C PRO A 18 -23.45 23.62 13.98
N PRO A 19 -24.29 22.59 13.86
CA PRO A 19 -24.51 21.65 14.96
C PRO A 19 -23.20 21.05 15.43
N PRO A 20 -23.02 20.80 16.73
CA PRO A 20 -21.82 20.19 17.25
C PRO A 20 -21.63 18.81 16.57
N PHE A 21 -20.41 18.58 16.05
CA PHE A 21 -20.05 17.30 15.46
C PHE A 21 -20.42 16.20 16.44
N ALA A 22 -21.37 15.35 16.05
CA ALA A 22 -21.66 14.13 16.81
C ALA A 22 -20.35 13.34 16.93
N PRO A 23 -19.97 12.88 18.12
CA PRO A 23 -18.76 12.08 18.26
C PRO A 23 -18.89 10.89 17.33
N SER A 24 -17.97 10.77 16.39
CA SER A 24 -17.86 9.65 15.48
C SER A 24 -17.92 8.39 16.34
N SER A 25 -19.00 7.62 16.19
CA SER A 25 -19.18 6.39 16.96
C SER A 25 -17.92 5.55 16.72
N MET A 26 -17.13 5.35 17.76
CA MET A 26 -16.00 4.43 17.73
C MET A 26 -16.57 3.06 17.36
N ARG A 27 -16.52 2.75 16.07
CA ARG A 27 -16.85 1.40 15.60
C ARG A 27 -15.85 0.48 16.30
N ARG A 28 -16.37 -0.42 17.13
CA ARG A 28 -15.58 -1.51 17.71
C ARG A 28 -14.81 -2.15 16.56
N PRO A 29 -13.50 -2.42 16.69
CA PRO A 29 -12.75 -3.07 15.64
C PRO A 29 -13.46 -4.37 15.28
N THR A 30 -14.04 -4.41 14.10
CA THR A 30 -14.67 -5.60 13.54
C THR A 30 -13.60 -6.70 13.55
N ALA A 31 -13.93 -7.88 14.06
CA ALA A 31 -13.01 -9.01 14.03
C ALA A 31 -12.48 -9.17 12.60
N LEU A 32 -11.17 -9.31 12.45
CA LEU A 32 -10.54 -9.45 11.12
C LEU A 32 -11.14 -10.66 10.42
N ALA A 33 -11.92 -10.42 9.38
CA ALA A 33 -12.32 -11.49 8.49
C ALA A 33 -11.07 -11.98 7.71
N PRO A 34 -10.74 -13.27 7.74
CA PRO A 34 -9.64 -13.82 6.96
C PRO A 34 -9.89 -13.56 5.47
N LEU A 35 -8.81 -13.55 4.67
CA LEU A 35 -8.97 -13.49 3.22
C LEU A 35 -9.70 -14.73 2.72
N THR A 36 -10.65 -14.53 1.83
CA THR A 36 -11.29 -15.63 1.10
C THR A 36 -10.29 -16.26 0.11
N VAL A 37 -10.62 -17.41 -0.44
CA VAL A 37 -9.79 -18.06 -1.48
C VAL A 37 -9.64 -17.13 -2.69
N ASP A 38 -10.75 -16.56 -3.16
CA ASP A 38 -10.78 -15.66 -4.31
C ASP A 38 -9.93 -14.40 -4.09
N GLU A 39 -9.95 -13.84 -2.88
CA GLU A 39 -9.12 -12.69 -2.53
C GLU A 39 -7.62 -13.04 -2.55
N ARG A 40 -7.24 -14.20 -2.01
CA ARG A 40 -5.86 -14.68 -2.04
C ARG A 40 -5.36 -14.84 -3.48
N GLU A 41 -6.15 -15.51 -4.31
CA GLU A 41 -5.85 -15.72 -5.71
C GLU A 41 -5.80 -14.39 -6.47
N GLY A 42 -6.76 -13.51 -6.23
CA GLY A 42 -6.81 -12.18 -6.83
C GLY A 42 -5.60 -11.32 -6.50
N ILE A 43 -5.15 -11.31 -5.24
CA ILE A 43 -3.94 -10.60 -4.82
C ILE A 43 -2.68 -11.18 -5.51
N VAL A 44 -2.56 -12.50 -5.57
CA VAL A 44 -1.43 -13.18 -6.23
C VAL A 44 -1.44 -12.89 -7.73
N LEU A 45 -2.62 -12.97 -8.36
CA LEU A 45 -2.79 -12.66 -9.79
C LEU A 45 -2.43 -11.20 -10.08
N ALA A 46 -2.89 -10.26 -9.27
CA ALA A 46 -2.55 -8.84 -9.38
C ALA A 46 -1.03 -8.64 -9.37
N ALA A 47 -0.35 -9.16 -8.35
CA ALA A 47 1.10 -9.04 -8.22
C ALA A 47 1.84 -9.67 -9.41
N THR A 48 1.53 -10.92 -9.75
CA THR A 48 2.24 -11.67 -10.79
C THR A 48 2.00 -11.12 -12.18
N SER A 49 0.78 -10.63 -12.49
CA SER A 49 0.46 -10.03 -13.79
C SER A 49 1.18 -8.71 -14.01
N VAL A 50 1.26 -7.85 -12.98
CA VAL A 50 1.99 -6.58 -13.05
C VAL A 50 3.48 -6.82 -13.29
N PHE A 51 4.09 -7.74 -12.53
CA PHE A 51 5.51 -8.08 -12.73
C PHE A 51 5.79 -8.73 -14.09
N ARG A 52 4.89 -9.55 -14.61
CA ARG A 52 5.01 -10.12 -15.97
C ARG A 52 5.01 -9.03 -17.04
N LYS A 53 4.10 -8.06 -16.93
CA LYS A 53 4.05 -6.90 -17.84
C LYS A 53 5.34 -6.08 -17.77
N LEU A 54 5.86 -5.85 -16.56
CA LEU A 54 7.12 -5.15 -16.37
C LEU A 54 8.27 -5.90 -17.02
N LYS A 55 8.40 -7.20 -16.81
CA LYS A 55 9.46 -8.02 -17.40
C LYS A 55 9.40 -7.95 -18.93
N ASN A 56 8.22 -8.04 -19.53
CA ASN A 56 8.04 -7.91 -20.97
C ASN A 56 8.42 -6.51 -21.46
N LEU A 57 8.07 -5.46 -20.72
CA LEU A 57 8.48 -4.10 -21.05
C LEU A 57 10.00 -3.96 -21.05
N TYR A 58 10.68 -4.45 -20.02
CA TYR A 58 12.14 -4.39 -19.96
C TYR A 58 12.80 -5.16 -21.09
N ALA A 59 12.34 -6.36 -21.39
CA ALA A 59 12.89 -7.14 -22.52
C ALA A 59 12.80 -6.40 -23.87
N ASN A 60 11.80 -5.53 -24.03
CA ASN A 60 11.64 -4.73 -25.26
C ASN A 60 12.43 -3.42 -25.24
N VAL A 61 12.74 -2.87 -24.07
CA VAL A 61 13.37 -1.54 -23.92
C VAL A 61 14.86 -1.66 -23.59
N GLU A 62 15.30 -2.77 -23.00
CA GLU A 62 16.70 -3.00 -22.63
C GLU A 62 17.68 -2.79 -23.80
N PRO A 63 17.42 -3.29 -25.04
CA PRO A 63 18.28 -3.02 -26.18
C PRO A 63 18.38 -1.52 -26.50
N ILE A 64 17.29 -0.77 -26.33
CA ILE A 64 17.27 0.67 -26.60
C ILE A 64 18.12 1.42 -25.56
N PHE A 65 18.07 1.00 -24.30
CA PHE A 65 18.90 1.60 -23.24
C PHE A 65 20.39 1.35 -23.51
N ASP A 66 20.74 0.14 -23.92
CA ASP A 66 22.12 -0.23 -24.22
C ASP A 66 22.66 0.55 -25.44
N ASP A 67 21.88 0.68 -26.51
CA ASP A 67 22.24 1.41 -27.74
C ASP A 67 22.48 2.90 -27.50
N TYR A 68 21.72 3.50 -26.58
CA TYR A 68 21.84 4.93 -26.26
C TYR A 68 22.62 5.22 -24.97
N GLY A 69 23.15 4.22 -24.29
CA GLY A 69 23.91 4.39 -23.05
C GLY A 69 23.08 4.88 -21.86
N PHE A 70 21.76 4.75 -21.90
CA PHE A 70 20.90 5.13 -20.79
C PHE A 70 20.96 4.06 -19.68
N LYS A 71 20.97 4.52 -18.45
CA LYS A 71 20.83 3.63 -17.30
C LYS A 71 19.35 3.33 -17.04
N PRO A 72 19.00 2.07 -16.77
CA PRO A 72 17.64 1.74 -16.38
C PRO A 72 17.23 2.50 -15.13
N PRO A 73 15.92 2.79 -14.93
CA PRO A 73 15.43 3.48 -13.75
C PRO A 73 15.87 2.80 -12.45
N SER A 74 16.13 3.60 -11.43
CA SER A 74 16.52 3.04 -10.13
C SER A 74 15.43 2.13 -9.55
N ALA A 75 15.83 1.14 -8.77
CA ALA A 75 14.90 0.21 -8.12
C ALA A 75 13.82 0.92 -7.26
N GLY A 76 14.12 2.10 -6.72
CA GLY A 76 13.17 2.87 -5.94
C GLY A 76 12.05 3.51 -6.78
N VAL A 77 12.37 4.01 -7.99
CA VAL A 77 11.38 4.54 -8.94
C VAL A 77 10.46 3.42 -9.39
N ILE A 78 11.05 2.28 -9.78
CA ILE A 78 10.31 1.09 -10.20
C ILE A 78 9.37 0.61 -9.08
N ALA A 79 9.84 0.58 -7.84
CA ALA A 79 9.04 0.08 -6.72
C ALA A 79 7.79 0.95 -6.46
N ARG A 80 7.91 2.28 -6.58
CA ARG A 80 6.76 3.20 -6.43
C ARG A 80 5.71 2.94 -7.50
N ASP A 81 6.12 2.96 -8.75
CA ASP A 81 5.20 2.79 -9.88
C ASP A 81 4.52 1.41 -9.86
N LEU A 82 5.22 0.39 -9.35
CA LEU A 82 4.66 -0.94 -9.24
C LEU A 82 3.65 -1.07 -8.11
N SER A 83 3.84 -0.40 -6.95
CA SER A 83 2.86 -0.47 -5.86
C SER A 83 1.52 0.07 -6.33
N GLU A 84 1.46 1.24 -6.92
CA GLU A 84 0.23 1.82 -7.45
C GLU A 84 -0.46 0.93 -8.51
N LYS A 85 0.33 0.27 -9.37
CA LYS A 85 -0.22 -0.67 -10.37
C LYS A 85 -0.76 -1.94 -9.74
N ILE A 86 -0.11 -2.46 -8.70
CA ILE A 86 -0.58 -3.64 -7.97
C ILE A 86 -1.83 -3.30 -7.17
N GLU A 87 -1.88 -2.16 -6.48
CA GLU A 87 -3.06 -1.66 -5.78
C GLU A 87 -4.27 -1.59 -6.72
N LYS A 88 -4.09 -0.95 -7.89
CA LYS A 88 -5.13 -0.89 -8.91
C LYS A 88 -5.54 -2.28 -9.40
N ALA A 89 -4.60 -3.19 -9.62
CA ALA A 89 -4.91 -4.54 -10.04
C ALA A 89 -5.64 -5.33 -8.95
N ILE A 90 -5.30 -5.16 -7.67
CA ILE A 90 -6.02 -5.78 -6.55
C ILE A 90 -7.48 -5.32 -6.53
N THR A 91 -7.75 -4.01 -6.66
CA THR A 91 -9.14 -3.51 -6.69
C THR A 91 -9.92 -3.97 -7.91
N GLN A 92 -9.26 -4.37 -8.99
CA GLN A 92 -9.89 -4.95 -10.18
C GLN A 92 -10.21 -6.45 -10.03
N HIS A 93 -9.37 -7.18 -9.31
CA HIS A 93 -9.53 -8.64 -9.13
C HIS A 93 -10.28 -9.02 -7.85
N CYS A 94 -10.34 -8.13 -6.87
CA CYS A 94 -10.92 -8.38 -5.56
C CYS A 94 -11.95 -7.29 -5.23
N SER A 95 -13.24 -7.57 -5.41
CA SER A 95 -14.33 -6.61 -5.18
C SER A 95 -14.47 -6.12 -3.74
N SER A 96 -13.91 -6.86 -2.77
CA SER A 96 -13.87 -6.47 -1.36
C SER A 96 -12.83 -5.39 -1.04
N PHE A 97 -11.89 -5.15 -1.96
CA PHE A 97 -10.90 -4.10 -1.84
C PHE A 97 -11.31 -2.85 -2.62
N SER A 98 -11.14 -1.71 -2.01
CA SER A 98 -11.28 -0.39 -2.63
C SER A 98 -10.02 0.42 -2.43
N LYS A 99 -9.90 1.53 -3.15
CA LYS A 99 -8.81 2.48 -2.93
C LYS A 99 -8.88 3.04 -1.51
N GLY A 100 -7.73 3.08 -0.84
CA GLY A 100 -7.60 3.66 0.49
C GLY A 100 -7.77 5.18 0.49
N VAL A 101 -7.92 5.73 1.69
CA VAL A 101 -8.07 7.16 1.91
C VAL A 101 -6.94 7.64 2.84
N GLY A 102 -6.40 8.80 2.55
CA GLY A 102 -5.32 9.39 3.36
C GLY A 102 -3.96 8.72 3.09
N HIS A 103 -3.41 8.07 4.10
CA HIS A 103 -2.10 7.41 4.04
C HIS A 103 -2.15 5.93 3.61
N CYS A 104 -3.35 5.38 3.48
CA CYS A 104 -3.54 3.96 3.17
C CYS A 104 -3.66 3.73 1.68
N ASP A 105 -3.02 2.66 1.17
CA ASP A 105 -3.06 2.29 -0.24
C ASP A 105 -4.43 1.68 -0.61
N LEU A 106 -4.96 0.82 0.25
CA LEU A 106 -6.22 0.09 0.03
C LEU A 106 -7.06 0.08 1.31
N ASN A 107 -8.38 -0.12 1.14
CA ASN A 107 -9.33 -0.39 2.22
C ASN A 107 -10.09 -1.68 1.94
N ARG A 108 -10.27 -2.53 2.97
CA ARG A 108 -11.10 -3.72 2.94
C ARG A 108 -11.97 -3.76 4.18
N PHE A 109 -13.28 -3.62 4.01
CA PHE A 109 -14.27 -3.62 5.10
C PHE A 109 -13.96 -2.62 6.23
N GLY A 110 -13.48 -1.42 5.87
CA GLY A 110 -13.12 -0.39 6.84
C GLY A 110 -11.76 -0.60 7.51
N GLN A 111 -10.97 -1.53 7.03
CA GLN A 111 -9.59 -1.78 7.49
C GLN A 111 -8.59 -1.24 6.49
N ASP A 112 -7.54 -0.65 7.00
CA ASP A 112 -6.47 -0.07 6.23
C ASP A 112 -5.41 -1.10 5.84
N TRP A 113 -5.00 -1.02 4.59
CA TRP A 113 -4.03 -1.92 3.98
C TRP A 113 -2.98 -1.13 3.21
N GLU A 114 -1.74 -1.56 3.35
CA GLU A 114 -0.59 -1.03 2.64
C GLU A 114 -0.02 -2.07 1.69
N VAL A 115 0.40 -1.66 0.51
CA VAL A 115 1.10 -2.52 -0.46
C VAL A 115 2.57 -2.19 -0.45
N LYS A 116 3.40 -3.15 -0.14
CA LYS A 116 4.86 -2.97 -0.10
C LYS A 116 5.57 -3.91 -1.04
N ILE A 117 6.44 -3.35 -1.87
CA ILE A 117 7.24 -4.10 -2.83
C ILE A 117 8.70 -4.07 -2.37
N CYS A 118 9.24 -5.25 -2.14
CA CYS A 118 10.59 -5.39 -1.62
C CYS A 118 11.43 -6.36 -2.44
N LYS A 119 12.64 -5.95 -2.79
CA LYS A 119 13.64 -6.85 -3.37
C LYS A 119 14.08 -7.85 -2.30
N GLY A 120 14.13 -9.12 -2.65
CA GLY A 120 14.60 -10.15 -1.71
C GLY A 120 13.47 -10.93 -1.03
N SER A 121 13.44 -11.05 0.30
CA SER A 121 12.53 -11.97 1.01
C SER A 121 11.90 -11.42 2.28
N GLY A 122 12.02 -10.14 2.54
CA GLY A 122 11.49 -9.50 3.76
C GLY A 122 10.60 -8.32 3.45
N LEU A 123 10.09 -7.68 4.49
CA LEU A 123 9.47 -6.37 4.45
C LEU A 123 10.42 -5.38 5.13
N THR A 124 10.75 -4.31 4.45
CA THR A 124 11.45 -3.17 5.01
C THR A 124 10.61 -1.92 4.80
N ILE A 125 10.40 -1.15 5.84
CA ILE A 125 9.66 0.12 5.81
C ILE A 125 10.60 1.26 6.17
N ASN A 126 10.39 2.45 5.58
CA ASN A 126 11.15 3.66 5.86
C ASN A 126 10.39 4.60 6.81
N GLN A 127 9.79 4.05 7.85
CA GLN A 127 8.99 4.80 8.82
C GLN A 127 9.62 4.69 10.21
N SER A 128 9.69 5.82 10.91
CA SER A 128 10.18 5.85 12.28
C SER A 128 9.24 5.14 13.26
N LYS A 129 7.95 5.14 12.96
CA LYS A 129 6.92 4.45 13.74
C LYS A 129 6.09 3.59 12.81
N VAL A 130 5.81 2.37 13.23
CA VAL A 130 4.85 1.49 12.56
C VAL A 130 3.46 1.93 12.95
N ILE A 131 2.55 2.02 11.97
CA ILE A 131 1.14 2.24 12.29
C ILE A 131 0.57 0.93 12.81
N THR A 132 0.27 0.92 14.10
CA THR A 132 -0.24 -0.29 14.76
C THR A 132 -1.65 -0.60 14.27
N GLY A 133 -1.87 -1.85 13.87
CA GLY A 133 -3.17 -2.33 13.40
C GLY A 133 -3.33 -2.35 11.88
N GLU A 134 -2.45 -1.72 11.11
CA GLU A 134 -2.44 -1.83 9.66
C GLU A 134 -2.13 -3.24 9.18
N ASN A 135 -2.66 -3.58 8.01
CA ASN A 135 -2.34 -4.80 7.31
C ASN A 135 -1.44 -4.49 6.10
N TYR A 136 -0.48 -5.35 5.83
CA TYR A 136 0.43 -5.18 4.71
C TYR A 136 0.30 -6.33 3.72
N ILE A 137 0.14 -6.02 2.44
CA ILE A 137 0.36 -6.95 1.34
C ILE A 137 1.80 -6.74 0.88
N VAL A 138 2.62 -7.77 1.03
CA VAL A 138 4.05 -7.70 0.71
C VAL A 138 4.35 -8.54 -0.51
N VAL A 139 4.88 -7.90 -1.53
CA VAL A 139 5.32 -8.56 -2.76
C VAL A 139 6.85 -8.53 -2.81
N ASN A 140 7.44 -9.69 -2.67
CA ASN A 140 8.87 -9.86 -2.83
C ASN A 140 9.21 -10.28 -4.26
N TYR A 141 10.27 -9.71 -4.82
CA TYR A 141 10.71 -10.00 -6.17
C TYR A 141 12.21 -10.29 -6.25
N LYS A 142 12.61 -10.97 -7.33
CA LYS A 142 14.00 -11.27 -7.67
C LYS A 142 14.60 -10.18 -8.55
N PRO A 143 15.94 -10.12 -8.70
CA PRO A 143 16.60 -9.17 -9.60
C PRO A 143 16.11 -9.21 -11.05
N ASP A 144 15.66 -10.37 -11.52
CA ASP A 144 15.10 -10.61 -12.86
C ASP A 144 13.63 -10.15 -13.00
N SER A 145 13.13 -9.35 -12.07
CA SER A 145 11.76 -8.85 -12.04
C SER A 145 10.69 -9.95 -11.98
N THR A 146 11.01 -11.12 -11.41
CA THR A 146 10.02 -12.16 -11.15
C THR A 146 9.55 -12.13 -9.69
N VAL A 147 8.26 -12.38 -9.46
CA VAL A 147 7.72 -12.47 -8.11
C VAL A 147 8.31 -13.68 -7.40
N LYS A 148 8.89 -13.46 -6.24
CA LYS A 148 9.46 -14.48 -5.38
C LYS A 148 8.45 -15.02 -4.38
N SER A 149 7.72 -14.11 -3.75
CA SER A 149 6.65 -14.45 -2.80
C SER A 149 5.66 -13.30 -2.67
N VAL A 150 4.42 -13.64 -2.33
CA VAL A 150 3.37 -12.72 -1.90
C VAL A 150 2.90 -13.21 -0.55
N TRP A 151 2.84 -12.32 0.43
CA TRP A 151 2.40 -12.64 1.77
C TRP A 151 1.74 -11.44 2.44
N VAL A 152 0.98 -11.68 3.47
CA VAL A 152 0.28 -10.67 4.25
C VAL A 152 0.88 -10.62 5.65
N LEU A 153 1.09 -9.41 6.16
CA LEU A 153 1.30 -9.15 7.57
C LEU A 153 0.00 -8.57 8.15
N TRP A 154 -0.62 -9.32 9.01
CA TRP A 154 -1.85 -8.95 9.69
C TRP A 154 -1.57 -8.11 10.92
N ARG A 155 -2.32 -7.00 11.10
CA ARG A 155 -2.28 -6.15 12.30
C ARG A 155 -0.85 -5.86 12.76
N ALA A 156 -0.10 -5.18 11.92
CA ALA A 156 1.27 -4.82 12.24
C ALA A 156 1.39 -4.19 13.62
N GLN A 157 2.42 -4.57 14.35
CA GLN A 157 2.77 -4.02 15.65
C GLN A 157 4.23 -3.58 15.63
N ASP A 158 4.56 -2.56 16.40
CA ASP A 158 5.92 -2.04 16.45
C ASP A 158 6.97 -3.10 16.83
N GLY A 159 6.61 -4.02 17.73
CA GLY A 159 7.45 -5.13 18.15
C GLY A 159 7.75 -6.18 17.07
N PHE A 160 7.06 -6.15 15.93
CA PHE A 160 7.36 -7.03 14.79
C PHE A 160 8.56 -6.55 13.97
N PHE A 161 8.99 -5.32 14.20
CA PHE A 161 10.04 -4.70 13.40
C PHE A 161 11.33 -4.53 14.20
N SER A 162 12.45 -4.67 13.52
CA SER A 162 13.77 -4.41 14.09
C SER A 162 13.88 -2.96 14.61
N PRO A 163 14.80 -2.66 15.52
CA PRO A 163 15.16 -1.30 15.83
C PRO A 163 15.56 -0.52 14.57
N ARG A 164 15.47 0.81 14.63
CA ARG A 164 15.91 1.68 13.55
C ARG A 164 17.39 1.46 13.22
N MET A 165 17.72 1.44 11.96
CA MET A 165 19.12 1.47 11.54
C MET A 165 19.77 2.81 11.90
N ARG A 166 21.06 2.78 12.27
CA ARG A 166 21.79 3.93 12.82
C ARG A 166 21.73 5.18 11.92
N ASN A 167 21.68 4.99 10.59
CA ASN A 167 21.74 6.05 9.58
C ASN A 167 20.49 6.12 8.69
N SER A 168 19.42 5.45 9.05
CA SER A 168 18.17 5.48 8.28
C SER A 168 16.97 5.20 9.17
N ASN A 169 15.79 5.60 8.68
CA ASN A 169 14.52 5.23 9.31
C ASN A 169 14.08 3.80 8.96
N ALA A 170 14.89 3.05 8.21
CA ALA A 170 14.55 1.72 7.78
C ALA A 170 14.44 0.75 8.93
N ARG A 171 13.37 -0.04 8.92
CA ARG A 171 13.09 -1.11 9.88
C ARG A 171 12.60 -2.33 9.10
N SER A 172 13.05 -3.50 9.47
CA SER A 172 12.68 -4.75 8.79
C SER A 172 11.85 -5.64 9.69
N VAL A 173 10.89 -6.35 9.11
CA VAL A 173 10.09 -7.34 9.85
C VAL A 173 10.98 -8.47 10.33
N THR A 174 10.91 -8.74 11.62
CA THR A 174 11.49 -9.93 12.25
C THR A 174 10.47 -11.06 12.13
N ARG A 175 10.73 -12.03 11.25
CA ARG A 175 9.77 -13.11 10.95
C ARG A 175 9.38 -13.92 12.17
N GLU A 176 10.28 -14.11 13.09
CA GLU A 176 10.00 -14.84 14.33
C GLU A 176 8.99 -14.08 15.21
N ALA A 177 9.19 -12.77 15.41
CA ALA A 177 8.26 -11.95 16.19
C ALA A 177 6.86 -11.86 15.55
N ALA A 178 6.80 -11.84 14.22
CA ALA A 178 5.56 -11.70 13.46
C ALA A 178 4.95 -13.03 12.99
N ARG A 179 5.51 -14.20 13.37
CA ARG A 179 5.19 -15.52 12.76
C ARG A 179 3.71 -15.88 12.73
N HIS A 180 2.96 -15.51 13.76
CA HIS A 180 1.52 -15.80 13.88
C HIS A 180 0.65 -14.79 13.11
N ASN A 181 1.24 -13.69 12.65
CA ASN A 181 0.57 -12.63 11.90
C ASN A 181 0.97 -12.62 10.42
N ILE A 182 1.80 -13.57 9.98
CA ILE A 182 2.21 -13.71 8.59
C ILE A 182 1.41 -14.84 7.93
N GLU A 183 0.78 -14.52 6.81
CA GLU A 183 0.11 -15.46 5.93
C GLU A 183 0.78 -15.45 4.55
N VAL A 184 1.31 -16.58 4.11
CA VAL A 184 1.95 -16.72 2.80
C VAL A 184 0.90 -17.10 1.77
N LEU A 185 0.66 -16.22 0.78
CA LEU A 185 -0.29 -16.44 -0.31
C LEU A 185 0.36 -17.15 -1.51
N TYR A 186 1.63 -16.83 -1.76
CA TYR A 186 2.39 -17.40 -2.87
C TYR A 186 3.87 -17.49 -2.53
N GLN A 187 4.48 -18.59 -2.95
CA GLN A 187 5.92 -18.79 -2.88
C GLN A 187 6.39 -19.45 -4.17
N ALA A 188 7.27 -18.77 -4.90
CA ALA A 188 7.85 -19.34 -6.11
C ALA A 188 8.66 -20.61 -5.80
N PRO A 189 8.64 -21.60 -6.66
CA PRO A 189 9.47 -22.80 -6.51
C PRO A 189 10.95 -22.43 -6.32
N LYS A 190 11.62 -23.16 -5.44
CA LYS A 190 13.08 -23.02 -5.30
C LYS A 190 13.73 -23.55 -6.57
N THR A 191 14.49 -22.71 -7.26
CA THR A 191 15.33 -23.19 -8.36
C THR A 191 16.35 -24.18 -7.78
N PRO A 192 16.46 -25.40 -8.31
CA PRO A 192 17.51 -26.32 -7.91
C PRO A 192 18.88 -25.64 -8.02
N ARG A 193 19.70 -25.74 -6.98
CA ARG A 193 21.11 -25.31 -7.09
C ARG A 193 21.78 -26.26 -8.05
N ARG A 194 22.24 -25.77 -9.18
CA ARG A 194 23.16 -26.48 -10.06
C ARG A 194 24.54 -26.54 -9.44
#